data_68c0ef9d6d41efbd6066d40bc07b5139
#
_entry.id   68c0ef9d6d41efbd6066d40bc07b5139
#
_cell.length_a   1.000
_cell.length_b   1.000
_cell.length_c   1.000
_cell.angle_alpha   90.00
_cell.angle_beta   90.00
_cell.angle_gamma   90.00
#
_symmetry.space_group_name_H-M   'P 1'
#
loop_
_entity.id
_entity.type
_entity.pdbx_description
1 polymer ?
#
loop_
_entity_poly.entity_id
_entity_poly.type
_entity_poly.pdbx_seq_one_letter_code
_entity_poly.pdbx_strand_id
1 'polypeptide(L)'
;ESSMDGARALAEAGRPKARYAVIGEPTGLKPVRMHKGIMMERLVFEGQSGHSSDPSLGRNAMEGMHEALGELLALRSGWQAKYSNPNFKVQLPTMNLGCIHGGDNPNRICARCELHFDLR
;
A
#
# COMPACT_ATOMS: atom_id res chain seq x y z
N GLU A 1 -12.94 -2.40 9.19
CA GLU A 1 -13.68 -1.54 8.25
C GLU A 1 -12.69 -0.61 7.55
N SER A 2 -12.45 -0.80 6.25
CA SER A 2 -11.41 -0.09 5.49
C SER A 2 -11.83 1.30 5.02
N SER A 3 -13.14 1.59 4.95
CA SER A 3 -13.67 2.84 4.40
C SER A 3 -13.76 3.99 5.40
N MET A 4 -13.83 3.69 6.70
CA MET A 4 -14.05 4.66 7.78
C MET A 4 -15.31 5.54 7.60
N ASP A 5 -16.30 5.06 6.86
CA ASP A 5 -17.50 5.86 6.50
C ASP A 5 -18.28 6.32 7.72
N GLY A 6 -18.38 5.49 8.76
CA GLY A 6 -19.01 5.88 10.03
C GLY A 6 -18.29 7.03 10.73
N ALA A 7 -16.95 6.98 10.78
CA ALA A 7 -16.16 8.07 11.39
C ALA A 7 -16.26 9.35 10.56
N ARG A 8 -16.27 9.25 9.24
CA ARG A 8 -16.45 10.39 8.32
C ARG A 8 -17.81 11.04 8.51
N ALA A 9 -18.90 10.26 8.52
CA ALA A 9 -20.25 10.77 8.74
C ALA A 9 -20.39 11.48 10.08
N LEU A 10 -19.79 10.96 11.16
CA LEU A 10 -19.77 11.64 12.46
C LEU A 10 -18.98 12.95 12.44
N ALA A 11 -17.85 12.98 11.76
CA ALA A 11 -17.04 14.18 11.62
C ALA A 11 -17.78 15.28 10.81
N GLU A 12 -18.43 14.91 9.71
CA GLU A 12 -19.26 15.80 8.88
C GLU A 12 -20.45 16.34 9.64
N ALA A 13 -21.07 15.53 10.51
CA ALA A 13 -22.14 15.95 11.40
C ALA A 13 -21.64 16.84 12.59
N GLY A 14 -20.33 17.08 12.71
CA GLY A 14 -19.73 17.82 13.81
C GLY A 14 -19.88 17.13 15.16
N ARG A 15 -19.95 15.81 15.19
CA ARG A 15 -20.14 14.99 16.40
C ARG A 15 -19.08 13.86 16.46
N PRO A 16 -18.71 13.41 17.67
CA PRO A 16 -18.92 14.04 18.96
C PRO A 16 -18.05 15.31 19.13
N LYS A 17 -18.56 16.31 19.82
CA LYS A 17 -17.75 17.46 20.25
C LYS A 17 -17.13 17.12 21.62
N ALA A 18 -15.93 16.56 21.59
CA ALA A 18 -15.23 16.12 22.79
C ALA A 18 -13.86 16.79 22.91
N ARG A 19 -13.45 17.12 24.15
CA ARG A 19 -12.09 17.60 24.43
C ARG A 19 -11.07 16.47 24.40
N TYR A 20 -11.51 15.27 24.78
CA TYR A 20 -10.68 14.05 24.81
C TYR A 20 -11.48 12.89 24.23
N ALA A 21 -10.77 11.90 23.67
CA ALA A 21 -11.34 10.66 23.19
C ALA A 21 -10.54 9.47 23.71
N VAL A 22 -11.24 8.41 24.11
CA VAL A 22 -10.64 7.11 24.41
C VAL A 22 -11.17 6.12 23.38
N ILE A 23 -10.26 5.47 22.65
CA ILE A 23 -10.58 4.55 21.57
C ILE A 23 -10.20 3.14 22.02
N GLY A 24 -11.19 2.23 22.01
CA GLY A 24 -11.01 0.83 22.41
C GLY A 24 -10.35 0.01 21.30
N GLU A 25 -9.03 -0.09 21.35
CA GLU A 25 -8.23 -0.90 20.43
C GLU A 25 -7.45 -1.98 21.20
N PRO A 26 -7.13 -3.14 20.57
CA PRO A 26 -6.42 -4.23 21.25
C PRO A 26 -4.94 -3.92 21.42
N THR A 27 -4.61 -3.11 22.42
CA THR A 27 -3.24 -2.63 22.71
C THR A 27 -2.53 -3.43 23.82
N GLY A 28 -3.09 -4.57 24.24
CA GLY A 28 -2.58 -5.35 25.39
C GLY A 28 -2.67 -4.57 26.71
N LEU A 29 -3.75 -3.81 26.91
CA LEU A 29 -4.03 -2.98 28.09
C LEU A 29 -2.99 -1.89 28.35
N LYS A 30 -2.22 -1.51 27.33
CA LYS A 30 -1.25 -0.41 27.41
C LYS A 30 -1.80 0.84 26.73
N PRO A 31 -1.84 2.00 27.41
CA PRO A 31 -2.23 3.24 26.77
C PRO A 31 -1.32 3.58 25.59
N VAL A 32 -1.92 3.83 24.43
CA VAL A 32 -1.24 4.30 23.23
C VAL A 32 -1.74 5.71 22.91
N ARG A 33 -0.85 6.69 22.86
CA ARG A 33 -1.19 8.09 22.65
C ARG A 33 -1.18 8.51 21.19
N MET A 34 -0.49 7.75 20.35
CA MET A 34 -0.34 8.06 18.92
C MET A 34 -0.05 6.78 18.13
N HIS A 35 -0.40 6.79 16.87
CA HIS A 35 -0.01 5.77 15.89
C HIS A 35 0.29 6.44 14.55
N LYS A 36 1.02 5.73 13.69
CA LYS A 36 1.21 6.16 12.30
C LYS A 36 -0.12 6.10 11.55
N GLY A 37 -0.31 7.01 10.61
CA GLY A 37 -1.34 6.84 9.58
C GLY A 37 -1.12 5.57 8.78
N ILE A 38 -2.15 5.13 8.07
CA ILE A 38 -2.07 4.00 7.13
C ILE A 38 -2.68 4.42 5.80
N MET A 39 -2.03 4.01 4.71
CA MET A 39 -2.54 4.12 3.37
C MET A 39 -2.34 2.76 2.69
N MET A 40 -3.42 2.17 2.19
CA MET A 40 -3.38 0.90 1.44
C MET A 40 -3.61 1.22 -0.02
N GLU A 41 -2.65 0.83 -0.86
CA GLU A 41 -2.63 1.17 -2.27
C GLU A 41 -2.58 -0.07 -3.14
N ARG A 42 -3.08 0.09 -4.35
CA ARG A 42 -3.00 -0.90 -5.41
C ARG A 42 -2.45 -0.28 -6.67
N LEU A 43 -1.37 -0.87 -7.19
CA LEU A 43 -0.80 -0.53 -8.49
C LEU A 43 -1.15 -1.64 -9.48
N VAL A 44 -1.66 -1.26 -10.64
CA VAL A 44 -2.08 -2.19 -11.69
C VAL A 44 -1.40 -1.83 -13.00
N PHE A 45 -0.75 -2.81 -13.62
CA PHE A 45 -0.25 -2.74 -14.97
C PHE A 45 -1.15 -3.56 -15.90
N GLU A 46 -1.66 -2.89 -16.91
CA GLU A 46 -2.41 -3.50 -17.99
C GLU A 46 -1.50 -3.67 -19.21
N GLY A 47 -1.33 -4.91 -19.62
CA GLY A 47 -0.56 -5.31 -20.79
C GLY A 47 -1.45 -5.86 -21.89
N GLN A 48 -0.87 -6.75 -22.69
CA GLN A 48 -1.56 -7.48 -23.76
C GLN A 48 -1.05 -8.91 -23.80
N SER A 49 -1.94 -9.88 -23.75
CA SER A 49 -1.58 -11.31 -23.87
C SER A 49 -1.13 -11.65 -25.28
N GLY A 50 -0.19 -12.57 -25.36
CA GLY A 50 0.30 -13.17 -26.59
C GLY A 50 1.08 -14.44 -26.28
N HIS A 51 1.45 -15.21 -27.30
CA HIS A 51 2.32 -16.38 -27.13
C HIS A 51 3.75 -15.92 -26.90
N SER A 52 4.43 -16.46 -25.89
CA SER A 52 5.78 -16.02 -25.48
C SER A 52 6.88 -16.24 -26.53
N SER A 53 6.65 -17.10 -27.51
CA SER A 53 7.60 -17.31 -28.64
C SER A 53 7.67 -16.15 -29.63
N ASP A 54 6.67 -15.24 -29.59
CA ASP A 54 6.66 -14.02 -30.39
C ASP A 54 6.29 -12.81 -29.51
N PRO A 55 7.30 -12.14 -28.94
CA PRO A 55 7.08 -10.98 -28.06
C PRO A 55 6.34 -9.81 -28.72
N SER A 56 6.34 -9.73 -30.06
CA SER A 56 5.62 -8.66 -30.79
C SER A 56 4.11 -8.77 -30.67
N LEU A 57 3.58 -9.93 -30.27
CA LEU A 57 2.16 -10.19 -30.12
C LEU A 57 1.55 -9.65 -28.84
N GLY A 58 2.38 -9.15 -27.90
CA GLY A 58 1.89 -8.73 -26.60
C GLY A 58 2.69 -7.61 -25.98
N ARG A 59 2.25 -7.22 -24.77
CA ARG A 59 2.95 -6.28 -23.88
C ARG A 59 2.92 -6.85 -22.46
N ASN A 60 4.10 -7.15 -21.92
CA ASN A 60 4.22 -7.85 -20.64
C ASN A 60 4.03 -6.90 -19.46
N ALA A 61 2.89 -7.03 -18.79
CA ALA A 61 2.59 -6.25 -17.56
C ALA A 61 3.55 -6.57 -16.40
N MET A 62 4.13 -7.75 -16.37
CA MET A 62 5.06 -8.15 -15.31
C MET A 62 6.42 -7.45 -15.43
N GLU A 63 6.86 -7.12 -16.65
CA GLU A 63 8.08 -6.34 -16.88
C GLU A 63 7.87 -4.89 -16.37
N GLY A 64 6.74 -4.26 -16.68
CA GLY A 64 6.41 -2.95 -16.13
C GLY A 64 6.30 -2.96 -14.60
N MET A 65 5.76 -4.04 -14.03
CA MET A 65 5.70 -4.20 -12.57
C MET A 65 7.11 -4.34 -11.96
N HIS A 66 8.03 -5.04 -12.62
CA HIS A 66 9.42 -5.15 -12.17
C HIS A 66 10.10 -3.77 -12.04
N GLU A 67 9.95 -2.92 -13.04
CA GLU A 67 10.47 -1.54 -12.98
C GLU A 67 9.84 -0.75 -11.84
N ALA A 68 8.52 -0.80 -11.69
CA ALA A 68 7.81 -0.11 -10.63
C ALA A 68 8.21 -0.59 -9.23
N LEU A 69 8.48 -1.87 -9.03
CA LEU A 69 8.98 -2.40 -7.77
C LEU A 69 10.34 -1.79 -7.39
N GLY A 70 11.23 -1.63 -8.36
CA GLY A 70 12.53 -0.97 -8.18
C GLY A 70 12.36 0.49 -7.71
N GLU A 71 11.51 1.25 -8.39
CA GLU A 71 11.21 2.64 -8.04
C GLU A 71 10.55 2.78 -6.65
N LEU A 72 9.60 1.93 -6.32
CA LEU A 72 8.97 1.93 -5.00
C LEU A 72 9.97 1.65 -3.86
N LEU A 73 10.89 0.71 -4.07
CA LEU A 73 11.94 0.40 -3.09
C LEU A 73 12.94 1.55 -2.95
N ALA A 74 13.30 2.21 -4.04
CA ALA A 74 14.16 3.41 -4.02
C ALA A 74 13.45 4.57 -3.30
N LEU A 75 12.17 4.80 -3.59
CA LEU A 75 11.34 5.81 -2.92
C LEU A 75 11.26 5.56 -1.41
N ARG A 76 11.01 4.31 -0.99
CA ARG A 76 11.02 3.91 0.42
C ARG A 76 12.34 4.27 1.09
N SER A 77 13.45 3.91 0.46
CA SER A 77 14.80 4.20 0.98
C SER A 77 15.05 5.70 1.11
N GLY A 78 14.63 6.49 0.12
CA GLY A 78 14.71 7.93 0.15
C GLY A 78 13.90 8.57 1.28
N TRP A 79 12.69 8.08 1.52
CA TRP A 79 11.87 8.55 2.65
C TRP A 79 12.47 8.19 4.00
N GLN A 80 13.02 6.98 4.14
CA GLN A 80 13.67 6.53 5.37
C GLN A 80 14.94 7.32 5.69
N ALA A 81 15.66 7.78 4.67
CA ALA A 81 16.82 8.65 4.85
C ALA A 81 16.43 10.09 5.26
N LYS A 82 15.26 10.56 4.81
CA LYS A 82 14.82 11.95 4.99
C LYS A 82 13.95 12.16 6.23
N TYR A 83 13.12 11.19 6.60
CA TYR A 83 12.10 11.35 7.62
C TYR A 83 12.31 10.41 8.79
N SER A 84 12.24 10.95 10.00
CA SER A 84 12.27 10.20 11.25
C SER A 84 11.42 10.90 12.30
N ASN A 85 10.73 10.12 13.14
CA ASN A 85 10.01 10.65 14.29
C ASN A 85 10.31 9.78 15.53
N PRO A 86 11.07 10.32 16.52
CA PRO A 86 11.49 9.58 17.71
C PRO A 86 10.36 9.18 18.65
N ASN A 87 9.15 9.75 18.47
CA ASN A 87 7.98 9.39 19.28
C ASN A 87 7.40 8.02 18.93
N PHE A 88 7.77 7.43 17.80
CA PHE A 88 7.32 6.10 17.40
C PHE A 88 8.36 5.04 17.71
N LYS A 89 7.92 3.83 18.08
CA LYS A 89 8.80 2.68 18.24
C LYS A 89 9.56 2.36 16.93
N VAL A 90 8.87 2.43 15.79
CA VAL A 90 9.47 2.38 14.46
C VAL A 90 9.51 3.81 13.95
N GLN A 91 10.65 4.46 14.06
CA GLN A 91 10.78 5.90 13.85
C GLN A 91 10.69 6.33 12.39
N LEU A 92 11.05 5.45 11.46
CA LEU A 92 11.08 5.72 10.03
C LEU A 92 9.73 5.41 9.37
N PRO A 93 9.40 6.06 8.25
CA PRO A 93 8.26 5.64 7.43
C PRO A 93 8.47 4.23 6.91
N THR A 94 7.38 3.48 6.77
CA THR A 94 7.41 2.11 6.26
C THR A 94 6.55 1.98 5.01
N MET A 95 7.03 1.19 4.07
CA MET A 95 6.30 0.71 2.91
C MET A 95 6.45 -0.81 2.85
N ASN A 96 5.34 -1.53 2.88
CA ASN A 96 5.32 -2.97 2.77
C ASN A 96 4.70 -3.39 1.45
N LEU A 97 5.45 -4.10 0.62
CA LEU A 97 4.93 -4.74 -0.59
C LEU A 97 4.24 -6.03 -0.17
N GLY A 98 2.92 -5.97 0.01
CA GLY A 98 2.15 -7.00 0.72
C GLY A 98 1.83 -8.22 -0.12
N CYS A 99 1.37 -8.03 -1.35
CA CYS A 99 1.11 -9.13 -2.27
C CYS A 99 1.16 -8.67 -3.74
N ILE A 100 1.49 -9.60 -4.62
CA ILE A 100 1.54 -9.39 -6.06
C ILE A 100 0.81 -10.53 -6.77
N HIS A 101 0.03 -10.19 -7.78
CA HIS A 101 -0.71 -11.15 -8.60
C HIS A 101 -0.55 -10.81 -10.07
N GLY A 102 -0.23 -11.80 -10.89
CA GLY A 102 -0.08 -11.58 -12.33
C GLY A 102 0.27 -12.85 -13.10
N GLY A 103 -0.16 -12.87 -14.37
CA GLY A 103 0.04 -14.01 -15.26
C GLY A 103 -0.83 -15.21 -14.92
N ASP A 104 -0.83 -16.18 -15.85
CA ASP A 104 -1.62 -17.41 -15.73
C ASP A 104 -0.88 -18.64 -16.29
N ASN A 105 0.07 -18.43 -17.18
CA ASN A 105 0.84 -19.53 -17.80
C ASN A 105 2.23 -19.04 -18.24
N PRO A 106 3.31 -19.82 -18.02
CA PRO A 106 4.67 -19.41 -18.35
C PRO A 106 4.95 -19.22 -19.86
N ASN A 107 4.13 -19.79 -20.75
CA ASN A 107 4.27 -19.59 -22.20
C ASN A 107 3.34 -18.49 -22.74
N ARG A 108 2.78 -17.66 -21.86
CA ARG A 108 1.89 -16.56 -22.23
C ARG A 108 2.42 -15.24 -21.68
N ILE A 109 2.41 -14.20 -22.52
CA ILE A 109 2.76 -12.84 -22.10
C ILE A 109 1.74 -12.36 -21.10
N CYS A 110 2.18 -11.86 -19.95
CA CYS A 110 1.33 -11.43 -18.85
C CYS A 110 0.51 -10.18 -19.24
N ALA A 111 -0.81 -10.34 -19.34
CA ALA A 111 -1.70 -9.23 -19.72
C ALA A 111 -2.06 -8.31 -18.57
N ARG A 112 -1.90 -8.75 -17.32
CA ARG A 112 -2.24 -7.94 -16.15
C ARG A 112 -1.40 -8.37 -14.96
N CYS A 113 -0.83 -7.38 -14.28
CA CYS A 113 -0.12 -7.59 -13.02
C CYS A 113 -0.54 -6.52 -12.02
N GLU A 114 -0.80 -6.92 -10.77
CA GLU A 114 -1.16 -5.99 -9.71
C GLU A 114 -0.36 -6.23 -8.44
N LEU A 115 -0.01 -5.14 -7.77
CA LEU A 115 0.67 -5.08 -6.49
C LEU A 115 -0.24 -4.39 -5.48
N HIS A 116 -0.36 -4.97 -4.29
CA HIS A 116 -0.98 -4.31 -3.14
C HIS A 116 0.11 -4.02 -2.10
N PHE A 117 0.12 -2.80 -1.60
CA PHE A 117 1.12 -2.37 -0.61
C PHE A 117 0.52 -1.40 0.40
N ASP A 118 1.15 -1.30 1.58
CA ASP A 118 0.78 -0.32 2.58
C ASP A 118 1.90 0.69 2.85
N LEU A 119 1.50 1.87 3.24
CA LEU A 119 2.37 2.97 3.68
C LEU A 119 2.02 3.37 5.11
N ARG A 120 3.04 3.56 5.91
CA ARG A 120 2.87 4.09 7.28
C ARG A 120 3.93 5.14 7.64
#